data_60b78d7dc851b904c1ba6cb3b3f5404a
#
_entry.id   60b78d7dc851b904c1ba6cb3b3f5404a
#
_cell.length_a   1.000
_cell.length_b   1.000
_cell.length_c   1.000
_cell.angle_alpha   90.00
_cell.angle_beta   90.00
_cell.angle_gamma   90.00
#
_symmetry.space_group_name_H-M   'P 1'
#
loop_
_entity.id
_entity.type
_entity.pdbx_description
1 polymer ?
#
loop_
_entity_poly.entity_id
_entity_poly.type
_entity_poly.pdbx_seq_one_letter_code
_entity_poly.pdbx_strand_id
1 'polypeptide(L)'
;MKKEIRSDLTSKNKITDSINIVSKAVLAYEREPQKTEQQEDIKMKEVVVVSGVRLPVGSYGGSLKDITAIDMGAMVVKEAVKRAGIQPSDVDEVVIGQVGEVAENGFIARAVSLKAGMPKETTAYSVNRQCGS
;
A
#
# COMPACT_ATOMS: atom_id res chain seq x y z
N MET A 1 -53.35 -21.01 19.51
CA MET A 1 -52.67 -19.71 19.74
C MET A 1 -51.46 -19.79 20.68
N LYS A 2 -50.84 -20.96 20.90
CA LYS A 2 -49.62 -21.15 21.74
C LYS A 2 -48.39 -21.66 20.95
N LYS A 3 -48.52 -21.85 19.64
CA LYS A 3 -47.42 -22.38 18.81
C LYS A 3 -46.61 -21.32 18.05
N GLU A 4 -47.19 -20.14 17.87
CA GLU A 4 -46.51 -19.03 17.10
C GLU A 4 -45.50 -18.25 17.92
N ILE A 5 -45.67 -18.19 19.27
CA ILE A 5 -44.78 -17.43 20.15
C ILE A 5 -43.45 -18.13 20.36
N ARG A 6 -43.38 -19.45 20.11
CA ARG A 6 -42.16 -20.26 20.34
C ARG A 6 -41.15 -20.19 19.20
N SER A 7 -41.60 -19.89 17.97
CA SER A 7 -40.69 -19.74 16.82
C SER A 7 -39.93 -18.41 16.84
N ASP A 8 -40.53 -17.36 17.42
CA ASP A 8 -39.93 -16.03 17.46
C ASP A 8 -38.85 -15.93 18.57
N LEU A 9 -38.98 -16.66 19.66
CA LEU A 9 -37.99 -16.72 20.72
C LEU A 9 -36.70 -17.48 20.31
N THR A 10 -36.83 -18.50 19.45
CA THR A 10 -35.67 -19.23 18.94
C THR A 10 -34.87 -18.44 17.92
N SER A 11 -35.53 -17.57 17.15
CA SER A 11 -34.87 -16.66 16.21
C SER A 11 -34.08 -15.55 16.93
N LYS A 12 -34.66 -14.96 17.99
CA LYS A 12 -33.96 -13.94 18.79
C LYS A 12 -32.77 -14.49 19.56
N ASN A 13 -32.86 -15.70 20.10
CA ASN A 13 -31.75 -16.34 20.78
C ASN A 13 -30.59 -16.66 19.82
N LYS A 14 -30.86 -17.09 18.58
CA LYS A 14 -29.80 -17.34 17.59
C LYS A 14 -29.04 -16.06 17.19
N ILE A 15 -29.74 -14.91 17.08
CA ILE A 15 -29.11 -13.63 16.77
C ILE A 15 -28.27 -13.15 17.96
N THR A 16 -28.78 -13.32 19.18
CA THR A 16 -28.07 -12.92 20.41
C THR A 16 -26.83 -13.79 20.63
N ASP A 17 -26.92 -15.09 20.35
CA ASP A 17 -25.77 -16.02 20.47
C ASP A 17 -24.71 -15.72 19.41
N SER A 18 -25.12 -15.36 18.18
CA SER A 18 -24.18 -14.96 17.12
C SER A 18 -23.43 -13.67 17.47
N ILE A 19 -24.12 -12.68 18.05
CA ILE A 19 -23.51 -11.43 18.50
C ILE A 19 -22.56 -11.70 19.68
N ASN A 20 -22.94 -12.57 20.60
CA ASN A 20 -22.09 -12.96 21.73
C ASN A 20 -20.84 -13.73 21.30
N ILE A 21 -20.93 -14.57 20.27
CA ILE A 21 -19.77 -15.30 19.71
C ILE A 21 -18.79 -14.32 19.05
N VAL A 22 -19.29 -13.37 18.28
CA VAL A 22 -18.43 -12.35 17.64
C VAL A 22 -17.78 -11.44 18.69
N SER A 23 -18.53 -10.98 19.69
CA SER A 23 -17.97 -10.15 20.76
C SER A 23 -16.97 -10.91 21.66
N LYS A 24 -17.19 -12.19 21.92
CA LYS A 24 -16.23 -13.03 22.62
C LYS A 24 -14.98 -13.32 21.81
N ALA A 25 -15.10 -13.51 20.49
CA ALA A 25 -13.96 -13.70 19.60
C ALA A 25 -13.09 -12.43 19.51
N VAL A 26 -13.70 -11.24 19.42
CA VAL A 26 -12.98 -9.96 19.43
C VAL A 26 -12.34 -9.71 20.79
N LEU A 27 -13.04 -9.97 21.91
CA LEU A 27 -12.47 -9.79 23.25
C LEU A 27 -11.39 -10.83 23.59
N ALA A 28 -11.47 -12.05 23.05
CA ALA A 28 -10.43 -13.06 23.22
C ALA A 28 -9.16 -12.69 22.43
N TYR A 29 -9.31 -12.07 21.27
CA TYR A 29 -8.17 -11.58 20.49
C TYR A 29 -7.44 -10.41 21.18
N GLU A 30 -8.16 -9.55 21.91
CA GLU A 30 -7.56 -8.47 22.68
C GLU A 30 -6.99 -8.89 24.05
N ARG A 31 -7.32 -10.11 24.55
CA ARG A 31 -7.01 -10.51 25.92
C ARG A 31 -5.86 -11.47 26.11
N GLU A 32 -5.32 -12.07 25.06
CA GLU A 32 -4.15 -12.92 25.22
C GLU A 32 -2.90 -12.26 24.63
N PRO A 33 -2.08 -11.59 25.44
CA PRO A 33 -0.68 -11.45 25.09
C PRO A 33 -0.13 -12.89 25.15
N GLN A 34 0.00 -13.52 23.99
CA GLN A 34 0.77 -14.75 23.88
C GLN A 34 2.16 -14.42 24.43
N LYS A 35 2.46 -14.90 25.62
CA LYS A 35 3.83 -15.00 26.11
C LYS A 35 4.55 -16.00 25.23
N THR A 36 5.00 -15.56 24.08
CA THR A 36 6.06 -16.24 23.35
C THR A 36 7.34 -15.97 24.13
N GLU A 37 7.86 -17.00 24.76
CA GLU A 37 9.21 -17.05 25.33
C GLU A 37 10.26 -16.99 24.21
N GLN A 38 10.25 -15.97 23.42
CA GLN A 38 11.33 -15.50 22.55
C GLN A 38 11.07 -14.03 22.29
N GLN A 39 11.19 -13.24 23.33
CA GLN A 39 11.45 -11.84 23.19
C GLN A 39 12.92 -11.71 22.79
N GLU A 40 13.26 -12.16 21.58
CA GLU A 40 14.42 -11.60 20.89
C GLU A 40 14.16 -10.10 20.84
N ASP A 41 15.07 -9.32 21.40
CA ASP A 41 15.08 -7.87 21.31
C ASP A 41 14.89 -7.54 19.82
N ILE A 42 13.67 -7.19 19.42
CA ILE A 42 13.40 -6.68 18.09
C ILE A 42 14.11 -5.33 18.06
N LYS A 43 15.40 -5.38 17.74
CA LYS A 43 16.19 -4.19 17.45
C LYS A 43 15.51 -3.51 16.26
N MET A 44 14.65 -2.55 16.53
CA MET A 44 13.98 -1.79 15.49
C MET A 44 15.04 -1.19 14.58
N LYS A 45 15.02 -1.58 13.32
CA LYS A 45 15.90 -0.98 12.32
C LYS A 45 15.49 0.48 12.17
N GLU A 46 16.46 1.36 12.22
CA GLU A 46 16.22 2.76 11.92
C GLU A 46 15.83 2.92 10.45
N VAL A 47 14.73 3.64 10.20
CA VAL A 47 14.25 3.95 8.86
C VAL A 47 14.64 5.38 8.53
N VAL A 48 15.37 5.59 7.45
CA VAL A 48 15.90 6.88 7.04
C VAL A 48 15.48 7.24 5.63
N VAL A 49 15.35 8.56 5.34
CA VAL A 49 15.16 9.09 4.00
C VAL A 49 16.54 9.47 3.43
N VAL A 50 16.96 8.79 2.38
CA VAL A 50 18.32 8.92 1.82
C VAL A 50 18.40 9.96 0.71
N SER A 51 17.33 10.09 -0.10
CA SER A 51 17.32 10.97 -1.27
C SER A 51 15.92 11.50 -1.54
N GLY A 52 15.85 12.64 -2.21
CA GLY A 52 14.61 13.25 -2.68
C GLY A 52 14.86 14.07 -3.95
N VAL A 53 13.98 13.90 -4.93
CA VAL A 53 14.04 14.64 -6.22
C VAL A 53 12.64 15.00 -6.70
N ARG A 54 12.54 16.00 -7.54
CA ARG A 54 11.33 16.38 -8.25
C ARG A 54 11.64 16.91 -9.63
N LEU A 55 10.68 16.86 -10.52
CA LEU A 55 10.70 17.59 -11.80
C LEU A 55 10.17 19.02 -11.62
N PRO A 56 10.46 19.90 -12.57
CA PRO A 56 9.87 21.23 -12.58
C PRO A 56 8.35 21.14 -12.76
N VAL A 57 7.64 22.16 -12.26
CA VAL A 57 6.22 22.33 -12.52
C VAL A 57 6.05 23.05 -13.85
N GLY A 58 5.31 22.46 -14.78
CA GLY A 58 4.99 23.05 -16.08
C GLY A 58 3.64 23.77 -16.08
N SER A 59 3.45 24.67 -17.04
CA SER A 59 2.15 25.25 -17.36
C SER A 59 1.31 24.26 -18.17
N TYR A 60 -0.02 24.35 -18.08
CA TYR A 60 -0.93 23.56 -18.92
C TYR A 60 -0.63 23.79 -20.42
N GLY A 61 -0.44 22.72 -21.17
CA GLY A 61 -0.05 22.77 -22.57
C GLY A 61 1.36 23.32 -22.84
N GLY A 62 2.18 23.50 -21.79
CA GLY A 62 3.55 24.02 -21.88
C GLY A 62 4.61 23.01 -22.28
N SER A 63 5.85 23.22 -21.84
CA SER A 63 7.04 22.45 -22.24
C SER A 63 7.03 20.97 -21.86
N LEU A 64 6.23 20.58 -20.88
CA LEU A 64 6.12 19.18 -20.43
C LEU A 64 4.98 18.40 -21.10
N LYS A 65 4.19 19.02 -21.99
CA LYS A 65 2.98 18.43 -22.57
C LYS A 65 3.21 17.12 -23.35
N ASP A 66 4.38 17.00 -23.97
CA ASP A 66 4.74 15.87 -24.84
C ASP A 66 5.54 14.78 -24.10
N ILE A 67 5.76 14.94 -22.78
CA ILE A 67 6.47 13.97 -21.95
C ILE A 67 5.45 13.14 -21.20
N THR A 68 5.52 11.82 -21.37
CA THR A 68 4.58 10.90 -20.70
C THR A 68 4.82 10.85 -19.18
N ALA A 69 3.78 10.51 -18.42
CA ALA A 69 3.91 10.32 -16.97
C ALA A 69 4.93 9.21 -16.63
N ILE A 70 5.00 8.17 -17.46
CA ILE A 70 5.98 7.08 -17.32
C ILE A 70 7.41 7.61 -17.51
N ASP A 71 7.65 8.48 -18.50
CA ASP A 71 8.97 9.08 -18.73
C ASP A 71 9.39 9.97 -17.57
N MET A 72 8.48 10.82 -17.12
CA MET A 72 8.73 11.69 -15.97
C MET A 72 9.02 10.88 -14.70
N GLY A 73 8.25 9.84 -14.43
CA GLY A 73 8.47 8.93 -13.31
C GLY A 73 9.83 8.23 -13.39
N ALA A 74 10.19 7.73 -14.57
CA ALA A 74 11.48 7.07 -14.79
C ALA A 74 12.67 8.01 -14.57
N MET A 75 12.58 9.27 -14.99
CA MET A 75 13.62 10.29 -14.74
C MET A 75 13.79 10.52 -13.23
N VAL A 76 12.69 10.65 -12.49
CA VAL A 76 12.71 10.88 -11.04
C VAL A 76 13.32 9.69 -10.31
N VAL A 77 12.85 8.47 -10.58
CA VAL A 77 13.37 7.25 -9.94
C VAL A 77 14.87 7.08 -10.23
N LYS A 78 15.28 7.21 -11.47
CA LYS A 78 16.70 7.10 -11.86
C LYS A 78 17.58 8.12 -11.14
N GLU A 79 17.16 9.38 -11.08
CA GLU A 79 17.92 10.43 -10.41
C GLU A 79 17.93 10.23 -8.88
N ALA A 80 16.83 9.77 -8.28
CA ALA A 80 16.75 9.49 -6.86
C ALA A 80 17.74 8.39 -6.43
N VAL A 81 17.79 7.28 -7.17
CA VAL A 81 18.74 6.17 -6.96
C VAL A 81 20.17 6.64 -7.10
N LYS A 82 20.46 7.43 -8.16
CA LYS A 82 21.79 8.01 -8.38
C LYS A 82 22.23 8.90 -7.21
N ARG A 83 21.36 9.77 -6.71
CA ARG A 83 21.68 10.65 -5.57
C ARG A 83 21.81 9.92 -4.27
N ALA A 84 21.06 8.84 -4.09
CA ALA A 84 21.18 7.95 -2.94
C ALA A 84 22.53 7.20 -2.91
N GLY A 85 23.23 7.11 -4.04
CA GLY A 85 24.52 6.42 -4.16
C GLY A 85 24.41 4.90 -4.10
N ILE A 86 23.20 4.36 -4.35
CA ILE A 86 22.94 2.91 -4.37
C ILE A 86 22.84 2.39 -5.81
N GLN A 87 22.93 1.07 -5.96
CA GLN A 87 22.73 0.42 -7.25
C GLN A 87 21.24 0.16 -7.48
N PRO A 88 20.75 0.14 -8.73
CA PRO A 88 19.38 -0.27 -9.02
C PRO A 88 19.01 -1.65 -8.47
N SER A 89 19.96 -2.56 -8.33
CA SER A 89 19.79 -3.88 -7.72
C SER A 89 19.53 -3.88 -6.22
N ASP A 90 19.84 -2.77 -5.55
CA ASP A 90 19.62 -2.60 -4.11
C ASP A 90 18.22 -2.10 -3.78
N VAL A 91 17.40 -1.86 -4.82
CA VAL A 91 16.01 -1.41 -4.69
C VAL A 91 15.08 -2.61 -4.64
N ASP A 92 14.50 -2.86 -3.48
CA ASP A 92 13.55 -3.96 -3.28
C ASP A 92 12.20 -3.68 -3.92
N GLU A 93 11.74 -2.42 -3.84
CA GLU A 93 10.38 -2.06 -4.23
C GLU A 93 10.26 -0.62 -4.77
N VAL A 94 9.39 -0.44 -5.78
CA VAL A 94 9.04 0.85 -6.36
C VAL A 94 7.56 1.12 -6.15
N VAL A 95 7.23 2.14 -5.38
CA VAL A 95 5.85 2.55 -5.09
C VAL A 95 5.56 3.88 -5.77
N ILE A 96 4.54 3.93 -6.61
CA ILE A 96 4.13 5.14 -7.34
C ILE A 96 2.73 5.57 -6.91
N GLY A 97 2.60 6.80 -6.44
CA GLY A 97 1.30 7.42 -6.21
C GLY A 97 0.66 7.84 -7.54
N GLN A 98 -0.57 7.39 -7.79
CA GLN A 98 -1.31 7.72 -9.00
C GLN A 98 -2.79 7.85 -8.71
N VAL A 99 -3.39 8.98 -9.06
CA VAL A 99 -4.83 9.24 -8.90
C VAL A 99 -5.59 9.01 -10.20
N GLY A 100 -5.06 9.51 -11.31
CA GLY A 100 -5.66 9.38 -12.64
C GLY A 100 -5.20 8.12 -13.36
N GLU A 101 -5.91 7.02 -13.20
CA GLU A 101 -5.64 5.77 -13.91
C GLU A 101 -6.32 5.82 -15.29
N VAL A 102 -5.57 6.19 -16.30
CA VAL A 102 -5.99 6.10 -17.71
C VAL A 102 -5.31 4.89 -18.36
N ALA A 103 -5.85 4.42 -19.49
CA ALA A 103 -5.41 3.19 -20.15
C ALA A 103 -3.88 3.08 -20.34
N GLU A 104 -3.23 4.17 -20.69
CA GLU A 104 -1.78 4.24 -20.90
C GLU A 104 -0.97 4.11 -19.60
N ASN A 105 -1.58 4.43 -18.47
CA ASN A 105 -0.92 4.48 -17.16
C ASN A 105 -1.43 3.43 -16.17
N GLY A 106 -2.22 2.46 -16.61
CA GLY A 106 -2.82 1.45 -15.74
C GLY A 106 -1.82 0.63 -14.91
N PHE A 107 -0.58 0.50 -15.40
CA PHE A 107 0.52 -0.19 -14.72
C PHE A 107 1.75 0.71 -14.56
N ILE A 108 1.53 1.98 -14.24
CA ILE A 108 2.59 3.01 -14.25
C ILE A 108 3.79 2.62 -13.39
N ALA A 109 3.60 2.07 -12.20
CA ALA A 109 4.70 1.73 -11.30
C ALA A 109 5.66 0.73 -11.94
N ARG A 110 5.12 -0.31 -12.58
CA ARG A 110 5.93 -1.32 -13.27
C ARG A 110 6.65 -0.74 -14.48
N ALA A 111 5.95 0.05 -15.29
CA ALA A 111 6.54 0.68 -16.46
C ALA A 111 7.67 1.67 -16.08
N VAL A 112 7.45 2.46 -15.03
CA VAL A 112 8.45 3.38 -14.47
C VAL A 112 9.66 2.63 -13.94
N SER A 113 9.46 1.59 -13.14
CA SER A 113 10.52 0.75 -12.57
C SER A 113 11.45 0.21 -13.65
N LEU A 114 10.89 -0.46 -14.66
CA LEU A 114 11.67 -1.02 -15.77
C LEU A 114 12.36 0.05 -16.61
N LYS A 115 11.68 1.17 -16.90
CA LYS A 115 12.24 2.27 -17.70
C LYS A 115 13.33 3.04 -16.94
N ALA A 116 13.25 3.08 -15.61
CA ALA A 116 14.30 3.64 -14.77
C ALA A 116 15.55 2.76 -14.65
N GLY A 117 15.49 1.51 -15.13
CA GLY A 117 16.60 0.57 -15.11
C GLY A 117 16.64 -0.32 -13.87
N MET A 118 15.55 -0.43 -13.15
CA MET A 118 15.45 -1.40 -12.05
C MET A 118 15.43 -2.83 -12.60
N PRO A 119 15.97 -3.81 -11.87
CA PRO A 119 15.88 -5.22 -12.23
C PRO A 119 14.43 -5.68 -12.42
N LYS A 120 14.23 -6.70 -13.22
CA LYS A 120 12.90 -7.30 -13.43
C LYS A 120 12.34 -7.97 -12.17
N GLU A 121 13.21 -8.30 -11.24
CA GLU A 121 12.89 -8.89 -9.94
C GLU A 121 12.35 -7.87 -8.94
N THR A 122 12.72 -6.57 -9.10
CA THR A 122 12.21 -5.49 -8.25
C THR A 122 10.69 -5.40 -8.35
N THR A 123 9.99 -5.49 -7.23
CA THR A 123 8.54 -5.34 -7.19
C THR A 123 8.12 -3.89 -7.42
N ALA A 124 6.96 -3.69 -8.05
CA ALA A 124 6.44 -2.35 -8.28
C ALA A 124 4.92 -2.35 -8.25
N TYR A 125 4.33 -1.41 -7.50
CA TYR A 125 2.88 -1.23 -7.45
C TYR A 125 2.48 0.25 -7.32
N SER A 126 1.25 0.54 -7.72
CA SER A 126 0.68 1.87 -7.63
C SER A 126 -0.22 1.98 -6.40
N VAL A 127 -0.25 3.17 -5.79
CA VAL A 127 -1.17 3.49 -4.70
C VAL A 127 -2.06 4.66 -5.09
N ASN A 128 -3.35 4.52 -4.78
CA ASN A 128 -4.32 5.58 -4.98
C ASN A 128 -4.98 5.93 -3.63
N ARG A 129 -4.65 7.10 -3.12
CA ARG A 129 -5.22 7.69 -1.91
C ARG A 129 -5.73 9.11 -2.19
N GLN A 130 -6.23 9.34 -3.39
CA GLN A 130 -6.62 10.67 -3.85
C GLN A 130 -5.45 11.66 -3.68
N CYS A 131 -5.67 12.83 -3.10
CA CYS A 131 -4.64 13.86 -2.89
C CYS A 131 -3.50 13.41 -1.96
N GLY A 132 -3.62 12.26 -1.30
CA GLY A 132 -2.59 11.67 -0.44
C GLY A 132 -1.70 10.62 -1.13
N SER A 133 -1.85 10.47 -2.44
CA SER A 133 -1.05 9.51 -3.23
C SER A 133 0.34 10.01 -3.51
#